data_cd868aa946f0f669d7b9439bce3f2a98
#
_entry.id   cd868aa946f0f669d7b9439bce3f2a98
#
_cell.length_a   1.000
_cell.length_b   1.000
_cell.length_c   1.000
_cell.angle_alpha   90.00
_cell.angle_beta   90.00
_cell.angle_gamma   90.00
#
_symmetry.space_group_name_H-M   'P 1'
#
loop_
_entity.id
_entity.type
_entity.pdbx_description
1 polymer ?
#
loop_
_entity_poly.entity_id
_entity_poly.type
_entity_poly.pdbx_seq_one_letter_code
_entity_poly.pdbx_strand_id
1 'polypeptide(L)'
;MKKRSTVSGRATMKNLGLDERNQRDGARIYHDLDEVMASPIGEWRRPWWVSWVDEPTMEVDWEGMERFDATKIQQVSWRRYVGEEKAKQLNREREEKFKQWILDNKPGYTLRDRALDISYGQSGSVPVTFLGTWANTISETKEEGHFYTRDVTVSRLHDPARPRPLSPEELGIPRYEGRPEENSRMIRAALRHFGASQVGFVELDERHRKLIYAVDALDGKRLEFEGVDKAYETEDKRVIPEKARWVIVFSLQMSEELIKRRSGLAPTAFSSSASGSAYGRARNIMDRLQTFLHVLGYQGLMGMWFNGLGIAPALGVMAGLGEMSRLNRMISPEYGPLQRIFKVVTDLPLAPTKPIDAGILRFCKTCKVCAEKCPAGTLSLETEPFWEPVGPWNNPGHRTWYENSTFCRTWWSVSTAGCSTCFAVCPFSKKDRSFMHRIVKATISKNPFATGLVNGFITKMDGVFGYQRQRDLEAWWRLDMPPHGINDTKRTLLE
;
A
#
# COMPACT_ATOMS: atom_id res chain seq x y z
N MET A 1 -49.76 -39.68 -10.13
CA MET A 1 -48.41 -39.70 -9.51
C MET A 1 -47.37 -39.99 -10.58
N LYS A 2 -46.68 -38.92 -11.07
CA LYS A 2 -45.57 -39.07 -12.02
C LYS A 2 -44.26 -38.95 -11.19
N LYS A 3 -43.49 -40.03 -11.14
CA LYS A 3 -42.13 -40.05 -10.57
C LYS A 3 -41.23 -39.13 -11.42
N ARG A 4 -40.72 -38.07 -10.81
CA ARG A 4 -39.61 -37.31 -11.36
C ARG A 4 -38.33 -38.13 -11.17
N SER A 5 -37.69 -38.54 -12.27
CA SER A 5 -36.37 -39.15 -12.28
C SER A 5 -35.35 -38.06 -12.01
N THR A 6 -34.69 -38.12 -10.87
CA THR A 6 -33.46 -37.36 -10.60
C THR A 6 -32.34 -37.95 -11.47
N VAL A 7 -32.01 -37.28 -12.56
CA VAL A 7 -30.81 -37.60 -13.32
C VAL A 7 -29.60 -37.21 -12.44
N SER A 8 -28.81 -38.20 -12.04
CA SER A 8 -27.60 -38.04 -11.23
C SER A 8 -26.62 -37.14 -11.97
N GLY A 9 -26.22 -36.03 -11.37
CA GLY A 9 -25.28 -35.05 -11.97
C GLY A 9 -23.93 -35.64 -12.40
N ARG A 10 -23.53 -36.81 -11.88
CA ARG A 10 -22.32 -37.55 -12.31
C ARG A 10 -22.42 -38.07 -13.77
N ALA A 11 -23.57 -38.41 -14.26
CA ALA A 11 -23.73 -38.89 -15.64
C ALA A 11 -23.58 -37.76 -16.66
N THR A 12 -23.94 -36.52 -16.28
CA THR A 12 -23.86 -35.36 -17.17
C THR A 12 -22.41 -34.85 -17.34
N MET A 13 -21.60 -34.96 -16.32
CA MET A 13 -20.18 -34.55 -16.39
C MET A 13 -19.33 -35.47 -17.28
N LYS A 14 -19.56 -36.78 -17.22
CA LYS A 14 -18.90 -37.74 -18.08
C LYS A 14 -19.18 -37.51 -19.57
N ASN A 15 -20.37 -37.04 -19.89
CA ASN A 15 -20.77 -36.72 -21.26
C ASN A 15 -20.21 -35.39 -21.79
N LEU A 16 -19.69 -34.52 -20.91
CA LEU A 16 -19.08 -33.25 -21.29
C LEU A 16 -17.54 -33.31 -21.35
N GLY A 17 -16.94 -34.50 -21.12
CA GLY A 17 -15.50 -34.66 -21.14
C GLY A 17 -14.76 -33.93 -20.01
N LEU A 18 -15.48 -33.52 -18.96
CA LEU A 18 -14.92 -32.83 -17.78
C LEU A 18 -14.43 -33.90 -16.81
N ASP A 19 -13.18 -34.27 -16.93
CA ASP A 19 -12.48 -35.25 -16.12
C ASP A 19 -12.02 -34.63 -14.77
N GLU A 20 -11.99 -35.44 -13.72
CA GLU A 20 -11.49 -35.07 -12.37
C GLU A 20 -10.08 -34.49 -12.36
N ARG A 21 -9.32 -34.64 -13.47
CA ARG A 21 -8.00 -34.03 -13.66
C ARG A 21 -8.01 -32.51 -13.75
N ASN A 22 -9.15 -31.89 -14.13
CA ASN A 22 -9.31 -30.44 -14.18
C ASN A 22 -9.58 -29.81 -12.79
N GLN A 23 -9.79 -30.61 -11.75
CA GLN A 23 -9.96 -30.11 -10.38
C GLN A 23 -8.63 -29.71 -9.70
N ARG A 24 -7.48 -30.03 -10.32
CA ARG A 24 -6.17 -29.71 -9.72
C ARG A 24 -5.77 -28.23 -9.86
N ASP A 25 -6.43 -27.46 -10.69
CA ASP A 25 -6.11 -26.05 -10.96
C ASP A 25 -7.02 -25.04 -10.22
N GLY A 26 -7.72 -25.45 -9.17
CA GLY A 26 -8.44 -24.55 -8.27
C GLY A 26 -9.80 -24.04 -8.76
N ALA A 27 -10.24 -24.38 -9.97
CA ALA A 27 -11.58 -24.08 -10.42
C ALA A 27 -12.57 -25.14 -9.87
N ARG A 28 -13.35 -24.77 -8.86
CA ARG A 28 -14.39 -25.63 -8.33
C ARG A 28 -15.65 -25.47 -9.19
N ILE A 29 -16.14 -26.59 -9.76
CA ILE A 29 -17.39 -26.61 -10.48
C ILE A 29 -18.50 -26.94 -9.49
N TYR A 30 -19.46 -26.04 -9.35
CA TYR A 30 -20.64 -26.19 -8.50
C TYR A 30 -21.80 -26.73 -9.34
N HIS A 31 -22.59 -27.63 -8.78
CA HIS A 31 -23.69 -28.27 -9.48
C HIS A 31 -25.03 -27.58 -9.23
N ASP A 32 -25.16 -26.89 -8.13
CA ASP A 32 -26.35 -26.12 -7.77
C ASP A 32 -25.97 -24.91 -6.88
N LEU A 33 -26.98 -24.06 -6.63
CA LEU A 33 -26.83 -22.86 -5.84
C LEU A 33 -26.54 -23.16 -4.36
N ASP A 34 -27.11 -24.25 -3.82
CA ASP A 34 -26.93 -24.64 -2.42
C ASP A 34 -25.49 -25.10 -2.18
N GLU A 35 -24.88 -25.79 -3.14
CA GLU A 35 -23.47 -26.13 -3.10
C GLU A 35 -22.57 -24.87 -3.15
N VAL A 36 -22.92 -23.87 -3.97
CA VAL A 36 -22.24 -22.58 -4.02
C VAL A 36 -22.36 -21.87 -2.68
N MET A 37 -23.55 -21.82 -2.10
CA MET A 37 -23.80 -21.13 -0.83
C MET A 37 -23.14 -21.82 0.37
N ALA A 38 -23.07 -23.14 0.35
CA ALA A 38 -22.41 -23.94 1.39
C ALA A 38 -20.89 -23.97 1.25
N SER A 39 -20.36 -23.62 0.08
CA SER A 39 -18.94 -23.60 -0.16
C SER A 39 -18.32 -22.38 0.54
N PRO A 40 -17.20 -22.52 1.23
CA PRO A 40 -16.39 -21.38 1.65
C PRO A 40 -15.81 -20.70 0.41
N ILE A 41 -16.63 -19.87 -0.24
CA ILE A 41 -16.21 -19.08 -1.40
C ILE A 41 -15.10 -18.16 -0.94
N GLY A 42 -13.88 -18.46 -1.39
CA GLY A 42 -12.79 -17.52 -1.29
C GLY A 42 -12.17 -17.35 0.09
N GLU A 43 -11.92 -18.44 0.83
CA GLU A 43 -10.85 -18.33 1.81
C GLU A 43 -9.59 -17.91 1.08
N TRP A 44 -9.21 -16.64 1.27
CA TRP A 44 -7.94 -16.17 0.74
C TRP A 44 -6.80 -16.99 1.36
N ARG A 45 -6.07 -17.72 0.51
CA ARG A 45 -4.92 -18.51 0.91
C ARG A 45 -3.66 -17.93 0.30
N ARG A 46 -2.60 -17.87 1.08
CA ARG A 46 -1.30 -17.52 0.55
C ARG A 46 -0.75 -18.63 -0.33
N PRO A 47 0.07 -18.28 -1.33
CA PRO A 47 0.81 -19.27 -2.08
C PRO A 47 1.57 -20.22 -1.16
N TRP A 48 1.59 -21.50 -1.47
CA TRP A 48 2.16 -22.58 -0.65
C TRP A 48 3.65 -22.38 -0.27
N TRP A 49 4.37 -21.57 -1.03
CA TRP A 49 5.78 -21.26 -0.74
C TRP A 49 5.95 -20.15 0.30
N VAL A 50 4.94 -19.42 0.66
CA VAL A 50 4.96 -18.40 1.71
C VAL A 50 4.61 -19.05 3.03
N SER A 51 5.52 -18.98 3.98
CA SER A 51 5.31 -19.49 5.33
C SER A 51 4.83 -18.40 6.28
N TRP A 52 3.95 -18.74 7.19
CA TRP A 52 3.64 -17.92 8.35
C TRP A 52 4.73 -18.12 9.39
N VAL A 53 5.14 -17.06 10.04
CA VAL A 53 6.17 -17.07 11.09
C VAL A 53 5.66 -16.29 12.30
N ASP A 54 6.24 -16.53 13.48
CA ASP A 54 5.82 -15.86 14.71
C ASP A 54 6.45 -14.47 14.82
N GLU A 55 7.68 -14.31 14.35
CA GLU A 55 8.39 -13.03 14.30
C GLU A 55 8.71 -12.64 12.86
N PRO A 56 8.85 -11.33 12.56
CA PRO A 56 9.25 -10.85 11.24
C PRO A 56 10.63 -11.38 10.86
N THR A 57 10.89 -11.58 9.58
CA THR A 57 12.18 -12.10 9.09
C THR A 57 13.35 -11.14 9.28
N MET A 58 13.08 -9.87 9.52
CA MET A 58 14.07 -8.90 9.96
C MET A 58 14.20 -8.92 11.49
N GLU A 59 15.40 -8.65 11.98
CA GLU A 59 15.66 -8.50 13.40
C GLU A 59 15.09 -7.16 13.91
N VAL A 60 14.39 -7.20 15.04
CA VAL A 60 13.81 -6.01 15.70
C VAL A 60 14.22 -6.00 17.17
N ASP A 61 14.81 -4.89 17.58
CA ASP A 61 15.07 -4.61 19.00
C ASP A 61 13.83 -3.98 19.65
N TRP A 62 12.91 -4.82 20.07
CA TRP A 62 11.68 -4.39 20.71
C TRP A 62 11.90 -3.68 22.06
N GLU A 63 13.00 -3.96 22.75
CA GLU A 63 13.30 -3.31 24.02
C GLU A 63 13.85 -1.91 23.83
N GLY A 64 14.83 -1.76 22.94
CA GLY A 64 15.45 -0.48 22.64
C GLY A 64 14.63 0.42 21.70
N MET A 65 13.60 -0.12 21.03
CA MET A 65 12.77 0.66 20.12
C MET A 65 11.86 1.63 20.88
N GLU A 66 11.87 2.89 20.46
CA GLU A 66 10.95 3.91 20.93
C GLU A 66 9.93 4.29 19.85
N ARG A 67 8.84 4.94 20.24
CA ARG A 67 7.87 5.51 19.33
C ARG A 67 8.49 6.67 18.55
N PHE A 68 8.43 6.58 17.24
CA PHE A 68 9.07 7.55 16.37
C PHE A 68 8.29 8.86 16.27
N ASP A 69 9.02 9.97 16.30
CA ASP A 69 8.49 11.31 16.04
C ASP A 69 8.35 11.52 14.52
N ALA A 70 7.13 11.50 14.02
CA ALA A 70 6.84 11.61 12.60
C ALA A 70 7.16 12.99 12.01
N THR A 71 7.38 14.02 12.83
CA THR A 71 7.84 15.32 12.31
C THR A 71 9.25 15.26 11.71
N LYS A 72 10.00 14.21 12.01
CA LYS A 72 11.36 13.99 11.47
C LYS A 72 11.37 13.34 10.09
N ILE A 73 10.26 12.74 9.63
CA ILE A 73 10.24 12.08 8.32
C ILE A 73 10.41 13.09 7.18
N GLN A 74 11.09 12.65 6.12
CA GLN A 74 11.48 13.53 5.02
C GLN A 74 10.30 14.15 4.25
N GLN A 75 9.12 13.54 4.22
CA GLN A 75 7.95 14.11 3.56
C GLN A 75 7.51 15.44 4.15
N VAL A 76 7.71 15.63 5.45
CA VAL A 76 7.34 16.84 6.19
C VAL A 76 8.55 17.75 6.38
N SER A 77 9.68 17.19 6.75
CA SER A 77 10.87 17.92 7.16
C SER A 77 11.92 18.08 6.07
N TRP A 78 11.61 17.74 4.81
CA TRP A 78 12.59 17.85 3.73
C TRP A 78 13.22 19.24 3.60
N ARG A 79 12.42 20.32 3.71
CA ARG A 79 12.93 21.69 3.68
C ARG A 79 13.93 21.96 4.80
N ARG A 80 13.65 21.45 5.99
CA ARG A 80 14.54 21.56 7.14
C ARG A 80 15.88 20.86 6.90
N TYR A 81 15.89 19.71 6.24
CA TYR A 81 17.10 18.93 6.01
C TYR A 81 17.96 19.45 4.85
N VAL A 82 17.36 19.99 3.80
CA VAL A 82 18.08 20.53 2.65
C VAL A 82 18.35 22.04 2.76
N GLY A 83 17.70 22.72 3.68
CA GLY A 83 17.71 24.17 3.83
C GLY A 83 16.57 24.84 3.05
N GLU A 84 15.92 25.84 3.65
CA GLU A 84 14.72 26.48 3.11
C GLU A 84 14.97 27.12 1.75
N GLU A 85 16.06 27.90 1.61
CA GLU A 85 16.39 28.59 0.35
C GLU A 85 16.72 27.60 -0.77
N LYS A 86 17.43 26.51 -0.45
CA LYS A 86 17.71 25.46 -1.44
C LYS A 86 16.44 24.72 -1.85
N ALA A 87 15.53 24.48 -0.94
CA ALA A 87 14.26 23.85 -1.23
C ALA A 87 13.38 24.73 -2.15
N LYS A 88 13.32 26.05 -1.87
CA LYS A 88 12.62 27.03 -2.73
C LYS A 88 13.23 27.07 -4.14
N GLN A 89 14.57 27.13 -4.21
CA GLN A 89 15.28 27.10 -5.50
C GLN A 89 14.92 25.85 -6.31
N LEU A 90 15.03 24.66 -5.71
CA LEU A 90 14.73 23.39 -6.38
C LEU A 90 13.25 23.31 -6.85
N ASN A 91 12.32 23.86 -6.08
CA ASN A 91 10.91 23.90 -6.46
C ASN A 91 10.68 24.83 -7.65
N ARG A 92 11.29 26.03 -7.68
CA ARG A 92 11.20 26.95 -8.83
C ARG A 92 11.79 26.33 -10.09
N GLU A 93 13.01 25.77 -10.00
CA GLU A 93 13.66 25.11 -11.14
C GLU A 93 12.83 23.93 -11.67
N ARG A 94 12.18 23.18 -10.78
CA ARG A 94 11.28 22.10 -11.15
C ARG A 94 10.09 22.61 -11.93
N GLU A 95 9.45 23.70 -11.48
CA GLU A 95 8.28 24.29 -12.12
C GLU A 95 8.63 24.83 -13.51
N GLU A 96 9.74 25.54 -13.65
CA GLU A 96 10.23 26.06 -14.91
C GLU A 96 10.53 24.93 -15.91
N LYS A 97 11.28 23.91 -15.48
CA LYS A 97 11.55 22.72 -16.31
C LYS A 97 10.28 22.04 -16.76
N PHE A 98 9.29 21.92 -15.86
CA PHE A 98 8.05 21.25 -16.18
C PHE A 98 7.25 22.04 -17.23
N LYS A 99 7.15 23.36 -17.08
CA LYS A 99 6.52 24.24 -18.09
C LYS A 99 7.21 24.09 -19.44
N GLN A 100 8.55 24.14 -19.47
CA GLN A 100 9.29 23.98 -20.71
C GLN A 100 9.02 22.62 -21.37
N TRP A 101 9.04 21.53 -20.60
CA TRP A 101 8.78 20.20 -21.14
C TRP A 101 7.36 19.98 -21.63
N ILE A 102 6.37 20.71 -21.09
CA ILE A 102 5.01 20.74 -21.63
C ILE A 102 5.01 21.43 -22.99
N LEU A 103 5.67 22.59 -23.09
CA LEU A 103 5.78 23.35 -24.36
C LEU A 103 6.50 22.55 -25.44
N ASP A 104 7.53 21.84 -25.09
CA ASP A 104 8.32 20.98 -25.97
C ASP A 104 7.60 19.66 -26.34
N ASN A 105 6.40 19.41 -25.81
CA ASN A 105 5.68 18.15 -25.93
C ASN A 105 6.54 16.94 -25.59
N LYS A 106 7.41 17.06 -24.57
CA LYS A 106 8.32 15.99 -24.16
C LYS A 106 7.55 14.76 -23.68
N PRO A 107 7.78 13.57 -24.27
CA PRO A 107 7.06 12.35 -23.89
C PRO A 107 7.18 12.04 -22.39
N GLY A 108 6.05 11.72 -21.74
CA GLY A 108 5.94 11.48 -20.30
C GLY A 108 5.83 12.76 -19.45
N TYR A 109 5.87 13.94 -20.09
CA TYR A 109 5.76 15.25 -19.45
C TYR A 109 4.85 16.20 -20.21
N THR A 110 4.10 15.72 -21.19
CA THR A 110 3.14 16.53 -21.93
C THR A 110 2.04 17.06 -21.01
N LEU A 111 1.29 18.07 -21.47
CA LEU A 111 0.15 18.59 -20.70
C LEU A 111 -0.86 17.50 -20.36
N ARG A 112 -1.10 16.55 -21.27
CA ARG A 112 -1.97 15.39 -21.10
C ARG A 112 -1.46 14.47 -20.00
N ASP A 113 -0.15 14.15 -19.99
CA ASP A 113 0.48 13.31 -18.99
C ASP A 113 0.40 13.96 -17.60
N ARG A 114 0.59 15.28 -17.56
CA ARG A 114 0.48 16.06 -16.33
C ARG A 114 -0.95 16.15 -15.81
N ALA A 115 -1.93 16.30 -16.69
CA ALA A 115 -3.34 16.31 -16.30
C ALA A 115 -3.73 14.99 -15.62
N LEU A 116 -3.25 13.85 -16.14
CA LEU A 116 -3.44 12.54 -15.51
C LEU A 116 -2.84 12.49 -14.10
N ASP A 117 -1.62 12.97 -13.91
CA ASP A 117 -0.93 12.97 -12.62
C ASP A 117 -1.66 13.83 -11.57
N ILE A 118 -2.01 15.06 -11.93
CA ILE A 118 -2.68 16.01 -11.03
C ILE A 118 -4.09 15.53 -10.68
N SER A 119 -4.82 14.94 -11.62
CA SER A 119 -6.21 14.51 -11.40
C SER A 119 -6.36 13.51 -10.25
N TYR A 120 -5.34 12.68 -9.99
CA TYR A 120 -5.31 11.78 -8.83
C TYR A 120 -4.81 12.45 -7.54
N GLY A 121 -3.95 13.44 -7.65
CA GLY A 121 -3.42 14.17 -6.50
C GLY A 121 -4.47 14.98 -5.76
N GLN A 122 -5.47 15.51 -6.50
CA GLN A 122 -6.53 16.36 -5.99
C GLN A 122 -7.81 15.59 -5.58
N SER A 123 -7.97 14.34 -6.04
CA SER A 123 -9.17 13.55 -5.81
C SER A 123 -9.22 13.00 -4.37
N GLY A 124 -9.41 13.87 -3.41
CA GLY A 124 -9.77 13.49 -2.07
C GLY A 124 -11.28 13.62 -1.84
N SER A 125 -11.74 13.26 -0.68
CA SER A 125 -13.10 13.27 -0.14
C SER A 125 -13.85 14.63 -0.18
N VAL A 126 -13.54 15.49 -1.15
CA VAL A 126 -14.23 16.77 -1.34
C VAL A 126 -15.53 16.50 -2.10
N PRO A 127 -16.69 17.06 -1.69
CA PRO A 127 -17.95 16.89 -2.39
C PRO A 127 -17.82 17.32 -3.87
N VAL A 128 -18.41 16.55 -4.78
CA VAL A 128 -18.48 16.93 -6.18
C VAL A 128 -19.36 18.19 -6.29
N THR A 129 -18.84 19.25 -6.88
CA THR A 129 -19.55 20.50 -7.09
C THR A 129 -19.81 20.76 -8.58
N PHE A 130 -20.75 21.66 -8.90
CA PHE A 130 -21.10 21.98 -10.28
C PHE A 130 -19.89 22.43 -11.12
N LEU A 131 -19.00 23.25 -10.54
CA LEU A 131 -17.80 23.74 -11.21
C LEU A 131 -16.56 22.87 -10.99
N GLY A 132 -16.66 21.77 -10.24
CA GLY A 132 -15.52 20.94 -9.80
C GLY A 132 -15.00 21.39 -8.43
N THR A 133 -14.41 20.45 -7.72
CA THR A 133 -13.94 20.65 -6.33
C THR A 133 -12.89 21.75 -6.21
N TRP A 134 -12.05 21.91 -7.25
CA TRP A 134 -11.00 22.94 -7.30
C TRP A 134 -11.56 24.37 -7.35
N ALA A 135 -12.77 24.57 -7.90
CA ALA A 135 -13.37 25.89 -8.03
C ALA A 135 -13.84 26.51 -6.69
N ASN A 136 -14.05 25.65 -5.69
CA ASN A 136 -14.49 26.05 -4.37
C ASN A 136 -13.36 25.99 -3.32
N THR A 137 -12.14 25.70 -3.74
CA THR A 137 -10.98 25.70 -2.86
C THR A 137 -10.48 27.13 -2.71
N ILE A 138 -10.70 27.73 -1.56
CA ILE A 138 -10.11 29.02 -1.19
C ILE A 138 -8.71 28.72 -0.67
N SER A 139 -7.70 29.05 -1.46
CA SER A 139 -6.31 28.95 -1.03
C SER A 139 -5.87 30.28 -0.44
N GLU A 140 -5.56 30.29 0.84
CA GLU A 140 -4.96 31.45 1.52
C GLU A 140 -3.43 31.47 1.36
N THR A 141 -2.81 30.37 0.99
CA THR A 141 -1.36 30.27 0.82
C THR A 141 -0.99 29.59 -0.50
N LYS A 142 -0.36 30.33 -1.39
CA LYS A 142 0.28 29.80 -2.58
C LYS A 142 1.71 29.43 -2.23
N GLU A 143 1.99 28.13 -2.08
CA GLU A 143 3.37 27.67 -1.95
C GLU A 143 4.09 27.80 -3.32
N GLU A 144 5.17 28.56 -3.36
CA GLU A 144 6.00 28.69 -4.56
C GLU A 144 6.54 27.31 -4.98
N GLY A 145 6.42 26.99 -6.27
CA GLY A 145 6.94 25.77 -6.87
C GLY A 145 6.01 24.56 -6.80
N HIS A 146 4.74 24.75 -6.52
CA HIS A 146 3.70 23.73 -6.64
C HIS A 146 2.69 24.06 -7.74
N PHE A 147 2.31 23.06 -8.56
CA PHE A 147 1.26 23.18 -9.55
C PHE A 147 -0.15 23.17 -8.95
N TYR A 148 -0.28 23.08 -7.65
CA TYR A 148 -1.51 23.11 -6.90
C TYR A 148 -1.26 23.84 -5.57
N THR A 149 -2.27 24.53 -5.13
CA THR A 149 -2.29 25.13 -3.80
C THR A 149 -2.60 24.05 -2.77
N ARG A 150 -1.86 24.03 -1.68
CA ARG A 150 -2.21 23.21 -0.52
C ARG A 150 -3.25 23.96 0.32
N ASP A 151 -4.49 23.54 0.18
CA ASP A 151 -5.49 23.97 1.15
C ASP A 151 -5.51 22.97 2.30
N VAL A 152 -5.10 23.42 3.47
CA VAL A 152 -5.04 22.60 4.70
C VAL A 152 -6.35 22.72 5.50
N THR A 153 -7.36 23.45 5.01
CA THR A 153 -8.63 23.59 5.70
C THR A 153 -9.41 22.27 5.68
N VAL A 154 -9.07 21.41 6.62
CA VAL A 154 -9.72 20.13 6.93
C VAL A 154 -11.19 20.30 7.32
N SER A 155 -11.61 21.52 7.67
CA SER A 155 -12.95 21.84 8.18
C SER A 155 -14.09 21.69 7.18
N ARG A 156 -13.81 21.53 5.88
CA ARG A 156 -14.84 21.35 4.83
C ARG A 156 -15.13 19.91 4.41
N LEU A 157 -14.54 18.95 5.06
CA LEU A 157 -14.88 17.52 4.87
C LEU A 157 -16.27 17.18 5.44
N HIS A 158 -16.86 18.09 6.19
CA HIS A 158 -18.21 17.97 6.72
C HIS A 158 -19.16 18.83 5.86
N ASP A 159 -19.79 18.19 4.87
CA ASP A 159 -21.00 18.76 4.28
C ASP A 159 -22.11 18.64 5.32
N PRO A 160 -22.58 19.76 5.92
CA PRO A 160 -23.64 19.71 6.92
C PRO A 160 -24.97 19.22 6.34
N ALA A 161 -25.12 19.21 5.03
CA ALA A 161 -26.31 18.66 4.33
C ALA A 161 -26.22 17.14 4.15
N ARG A 162 -25.05 16.51 4.35
CA ARG A 162 -24.92 15.06 4.27
C ARG A 162 -25.34 14.41 5.58
N PRO A 163 -26.40 13.57 5.59
CA PRO A 163 -26.83 12.90 6.81
C PRO A 163 -25.71 12.02 7.35
N ARG A 164 -25.33 12.25 8.60
CA ARG A 164 -24.36 11.41 9.32
C ARG A 164 -25.03 10.08 9.68
N PRO A 165 -24.40 8.93 9.43
CA PRO A 165 -24.93 7.66 9.93
C PRO A 165 -24.96 7.67 11.47
N LEU A 166 -26.02 7.12 12.05
CA LEU A 166 -26.16 6.99 13.48
C LEU A 166 -25.47 5.74 14.00
N SER A 167 -24.87 5.82 15.17
CA SER A 167 -24.34 4.65 15.88
C SER A 167 -25.45 3.87 16.56
N PRO A 168 -25.23 2.59 16.94
CA PRO A 168 -26.18 1.84 17.73
C PRO A 168 -26.57 2.51 19.03
N GLU A 169 -25.61 3.16 19.72
CA GLU A 169 -25.86 3.95 20.94
C GLU A 169 -26.89 5.07 20.70
N GLU A 170 -26.74 5.81 19.61
CA GLU A 170 -27.65 6.89 19.22
C GLU A 170 -29.04 6.38 18.79
N LEU A 171 -29.10 5.14 18.30
CA LEU A 171 -30.36 4.46 17.95
C LEU A 171 -31.01 3.76 19.14
N GLY A 172 -30.36 3.69 20.30
CA GLY A 172 -30.85 2.98 21.48
C GLY A 172 -30.89 1.46 21.29
N ILE A 173 -30.02 0.91 20.44
CA ILE A 173 -29.89 -0.54 20.17
C ILE A 173 -28.50 -1.05 20.60
N PRO A 174 -28.37 -2.36 20.90
CA PRO A 174 -27.05 -2.94 21.20
C PRO A 174 -26.09 -2.80 20.01
N ARG A 175 -24.82 -2.56 20.32
CA ARG A 175 -23.76 -2.64 19.30
C ARG A 175 -23.60 -4.05 18.80
N TYR A 176 -23.01 -4.19 17.59
CA TYR A 176 -22.66 -5.48 17.06
C TYR A 176 -21.64 -6.20 17.97
N GLU A 177 -21.84 -7.48 18.22
CA GLU A 177 -20.89 -8.32 18.94
C GLU A 177 -20.61 -9.60 18.15
N GLY A 178 -19.35 -9.93 17.97
CA GLY A 178 -18.89 -11.13 17.26
C GLY A 178 -17.57 -11.62 17.79
N ARG A 179 -17.24 -12.88 17.51
CA ARG A 179 -15.93 -13.42 17.88
C ARG A 179 -14.83 -12.77 17.04
N PRO A 180 -13.59 -12.63 17.56
CA PRO A 180 -12.49 -11.98 16.86
C PRO A 180 -12.24 -12.50 15.43
N GLU A 181 -12.35 -13.83 15.22
CA GLU A 181 -12.15 -14.47 13.94
C GLU A 181 -13.27 -14.10 12.94
N GLU A 182 -14.52 -14.02 13.40
CA GLU A 182 -15.66 -13.61 12.63
C GLU A 182 -15.55 -12.14 12.23
N ASN A 183 -15.16 -11.30 13.19
CA ASN A 183 -14.92 -9.89 12.97
C ASN A 183 -13.82 -9.66 11.92
N SER A 184 -12.72 -10.42 12.03
CA SER A 184 -11.62 -10.34 11.06
C SER A 184 -12.05 -10.76 9.65
N ARG A 185 -12.88 -11.80 9.52
CA ARG A 185 -13.45 -12.21 8.22
C ARG A 185 -14.39 -11.14 7.66
N MET A 186 -15.28 -10.60 8.50
CA MET A 186 -16.20 -9.53 8.13
C MET A 186 -15.46 -8.28 7.63
N ILE A 187 -14.48 -7.78 8.39
CA ILE A 187 -13.67 -6.62 8.01
C ILE A 187 -12.89 -6.89 6.72
N ARG A 188 -12.33 -8.09 6.57
CA ARG A 188 -11.63 -8.48 5.33
C ARG A 188 -12.57 -8.46 4.13
N ALA A 189 -13.76 -9.04 4.27
CA ALA A 189 -14.77 -9.06 3.20
C ALA A 189 -15.20 -7.63 2.82
N ALA A 190 -15.50 -6.79 3.81
CA ALA A 190 -15.86 -5.39 3.59
C ALA A 190 -14.75 -4.61 2.88
N LEU A 191 -13.51 -4.71 3.36
CA LEU A 191 -12.38 -4.02 2.74
C LEU A 191 -12.07 -4.51 1.33
N ARG A 192 -12.17 -5.82 1.07
CA ARG A 192 -12.05 -6.38 -0.29
C ARG A 192 -13.13 -5.81 -1.21
N HIS A 193 -14.37 -5.74 -0.73
CA HIS A 193 -15.48 -5.11 -1.48
C HIS A 193 -15.22 -3.60 -1.71
N PHE A 194 -14.62 -2.90 -0.75
CA PHE A 194 -14.26 -1.48 -0.91
C PHE A 194 -13.07 -1.27 -1.86
N GLY A 195 -12.33 -2.34 -2.22
CA GLY A 195 -11.24 -2.30 -3.19
C GLY A 195 -9.84 -2.48 -2.61
N ALA A 196 -9.70 -2.93 -1.36
CA ALA A 196 -8.40 -3.29 -0.79
C ALA A 196 -7.79 -4.51 -1.49
N SER A 197 -6.48 -4.47 -1.76
CA SER A 197 -5.75 -5.57 -2.40
C SER A 197 -5.34 -6.66 -1.41
N GLN A 198 -4.94 -6.29 -0.21
CA GLN A 198 -4.61 -7.19 0.90
C GLN A 198 -5.14 -6.60 2.20
N VAL A 199 -5.44 -7.46 3.17
CA VAL A 199 -5.92 -7.07 4.51
C VAL A 199 -5.29 -7.97 5.55
N GLY A 200 -4.78 -7.38 6.63
CA GLY A 200 -4.27 -8.08 7.79
C GLY A 200 -4.52 -7.29 9.06
N PHE A 201 -4.23 -7.88 10.20
CA PHE A 201 -4.58 -7.33 11.50
C PHE A 201 -3.41 -7.45 12.47
N VAL A 202 -3.21 -6.44 13.31
CA VAL A 202 -2.19 -6.41 14.34
C VAL A 202 -2.85 -6.10 15.67
N GLU A 203 -2.48 -6.81 16.72
CA GLU A 203 -2.82 -6.44 18.09
C GLU A 203 -1.76 -5.48 18.63
N LEU A 204 -2.19 -4.36 19.21
CA LEU A 204 -1.32 -3.38 19.85
C LEU A 204 -1.04 -3.79 21.30
N ASP A 205 -0.20 -4.79 21.47
CA ASP A 205 0.46 -5.08 22.75
C ASP A 205 1.54 -4.03 23.05
N GLU A 206 2.27 -4.19 24.15
CA GLU A 206 3.33 -3.25 24.55
C GLU A 206 4.42 -3.08 23.48
N ARG A 207 4.76 -4.15 22.75
CA ARG A 207 5.75 -4.12 21.66
C ARG A 207 5.22 -3.38 20.44
N HIS A 208 4.02 -3.74 19.98
CA HIS A 208 3.45 -3.18 18.75
C HIS A 208 2.93 -1.75 18.91
N ARG A 209 2.62 -1.28 20.13
CA ARG A 209 2.35 0.14 20.42
C ARG A 209 3.53 1.03 20.02
N LYS A 210 4.77 0.53 20.05
CA LYS A 210 5.97 1.25 19.60
C LYS A 210 5.96 1.56 18.09
N LEU A 211 5.12 0.90 17.31
CA LEU A 211 4.91 1.17 15.88
C LEU A 211 3.93 2.32 15.60
N ILE A 212 3.22 2.79 16.62
CA ILE A 212 2.41 4.02 16.56
C ILE A 212 3.31 5.22 16.85
N TYR A 213 3.22 6.26 16.05
CA TYR A 213 4.04 7.47 16.23
C TYR A 213 3.84 8.11 17.61
N ALA A 214 4.89 8.73 18.12
CA ALA A 214 4.79 9.54 19.33
C ALA A 214 4.16 10.90 19.03
N VAL A 215 4.47 11.45 17.85
CA VAL A 215 4.06 12.79 17.42
C VAL A 215 3.54 12.72 15.99
N ASP A 216 2.42 13.36 15.70
CA ASP A 216 1.90 13.46 14.33
C ASP A 216 2.78 14.40 13.49
N ALA A 217 3.01 14.01 12.25
CA ALA A 217 3.88 14.74 11.35
C ALA A 217 3.28 16.04 10.80
N LEU A 218 1.95 16.15 10.80
CA LEU A 218 1.25 17.23 10.11
C LEU A 218 1.14 18.49 10.99
N ASP A 219 0.79 18.30 12.26
CA ASP A 219 0.49 19.39 13.19
C ASP A 219 1.31 19.31 14.50
N GLY A 220 2.16 18.31 14.66
CA GLY A 220 3.03 18.15 15.81
C GLY A 220 2.32 17.68 17.08
N LYS A 221 1.04 17.30 17.03
CA LYS A 221 0.32 16.78 18.20
C LYS A 221 0.88 15.45 18.66
N ARG A 222 0.96 15.27 19.98
CA ARG A 222 1.36 13.99 20.57
C ARG A 222 0.24 12.97 20.40
N LEU A 223 0.61 11.72 20.16
CA LEU A 223 -0.32 10.59 20.13
C LEU A 223 -0.16 9.82 21.43
N GLU A 224 -1.16 9.81 22.27
CA GLU A 224 -1.11 9.22 23.61
C GLU A 224 -2.16 8.12 23.77
N PHE A 225 -1.82 7.08 24.54
CA PHE A 225 -2.77 6.04 24.94
C PHE A 225 -3.26 6.33 26.35
N GLU A 226 -4.59 6.34 26.53
CA GLU A 226 -5.20 6.62 27.84
C GLU A 226 -6.36 5.65 28.14
N GLY A 227 -6.63 5.44 29.41
CA GLY A 227 -7.74 4.61 29.90
C GLY A 227 -9.12 5.29 29.77
N VAL A 228 -9.46 5.74 28.55
CA VAL A 228 -10.72 6.43 28.24
C VAL A 228 -11.61 5.61 27.32
N ASP A 229 -12.91 5.92 27.32
CA ASP A 229 -13.87 5.18 26.48
C ASP A 229 -13.89 5.61 25.02
N LYS A 230 -13.72 6.88 24.75
CA LYS A 230 -13.76 7.42 23.38
C LYS A 230 -12.50 8.22 23.11
N ALA A 231 -11.97 8.08 21.90
CA ALA A 231 -10.87 8.89 21.42
C ALA A 231 -11.28 10.36 21.40
N TYR A 232 -10.33 11.23 21.73
CA TYR A 232 -10.54 12.67 21.65
C TYR A 232 -9.27 13.39 21.21
N GLU A 233 -9.43 14.65 20.86
CA GLU A 233 -8.35 15.52 20.41
C GLU A 233 -8.39 16.84 21.20
N THR A 234 -7.20 17.30 21.59
CA THR A 234 -6.99 18.63 22.17
C THR A 234 -6.12 19.47 21.24
N GLU A 235 -5.71 20.65 21.68
CA GLU A 235 -4.79 21.48 20.92
C GLU A 235 -3.41 20.83 20.72
N ASP A 236 -2.92 20.07 21.73
CA ASP A 236 -1.57 19.51 21.79
C ASP A 236 -1.47 17.99 21.64
N LYS A 237 -2.60 17.26 21.74
CA LYS A 237 -2.58 15.80 21.65
C LYS A 237 -3.82 15.18 21.00
N ARG A 238 -3.64 13.95 20.52
CA ARG A 238 -4.69 13.00 20.14
C ARG A 238 -4.61 11.79 21.04
N VAL A 239 -5.72 11.45 21.66
CA VAL A 239 -5.79 10.32 22.59
C VAL A 239 -6.42 9.12 21.91
N ILE A 240 -5.70 8.01 21.99
CA ILE A 240 -6.13 6.69 21.55
C ILE A 240 -6.57 5.93 22.82
N PRO A 241 -7.83 5.48 22.93
CA PRO A 241 -8.26 4.67 24.06
C PRO A 241 -7.43 3.39 24.17
N GLU A 242 -7.04 2.99 25.39
CA GLU A 242 -6.30 1.74 25.60
C GLU A 242 -7.04 0.52 25.10
N LYS A 243 -8.38 0.53 25.11
CA LYS A 243 -9.22 -0.51 24.53
C LYS A 243 -9.17 -0.58 23.00
N ALA A 244 -8.70 0.45 22.31
CA ALA A 244 -8.45 0.42 20.86
C ALA A 244 -7.15 -0.32 20.56
N ARG A 245 -7.19 -1.66 20.69
CA ARG A 245 -6.04 -2.54 20.70
C ARG A 245 -5.72 -3.17 19.36
N TRP A 246 -6.51 -2.94 18.31
CA TRP A 246 -6.32 -3.61 17.03
C TRP A 246 -6.06 -2.61 15.92
N VAL A 247 -5.16 -2.96 15.03
CA VAL A 247 -4.89 -2.21 13.81
C VAL A 247 -5.35 -3.03 12.61
N ILE A 248 -6.25 -2.47 11.86
CA ILE A 248 -6.63 -2.97 10.53
C ILE A 248 -5.62 -2.40 9.55
N VAL A 249 -4.84 -3.27 8.91
CA VAL A 249 -3.84 -2.89 7.92
C VAL A 249 -4.26 -3.41 6.55
N PHE A 250 -4.27 -2.55 5.55
CA PHE A 250 -4.61 -2.96 4.19
C PHE A 250 -3.68 -2.32 3.17
N SER A 251 -3.53 -2.97 2.03
CA SER A 251 -2.75 -2.44 0.92
C SER A 251 -3.59 -2.21 -0.32
N LEU A 252 -3.12 -1.29 -1.16
CA LEU A 252 -3.67 -1.00 -2.48
C LEU A 252 -2.59 -1.17 -3.53
N GLN A 253 -2.87 -2.02 -4.51
CA GLN A 253 -1.98 -2.23 -5.65
C GLN A 253 -1.86 -0.96 -6.48
N MET A 254 -0.65 -0.67 -6.96
CA MET A 254 -0.36 0.35 -7.96
C MET A 254 -0.29 -0.26 -9.37
N SER A 255 -0.58 0.53 -10.39
CA SER A 255 -0.46 0.11 -11.78
C SER A 255 1.00 -0.14 -12.17
N GLU A 256 1.32 -1.37 -12.55
CA GLU A 256 2.62 -1.72 -13.14
C GLU A 256 2.87 -0.99 -14.44
N GLU A 257 1.81 -0.79 -15.26
CA GLU A 257 1.91 -0.10 -16.54
C GLU A 257 2.38 1.34 -16.38
N LEU A 258 1.88 2.05 -15.35
CA LEU A 258 2.32 3.41 -15.04
C LEU A 258 3.74 3.44 -14.46
N ILE A 259 4.05 2.54 -13.53
CA ILE A 259 5.36 2.50 -12.86
C ILE A 259 6.50 2.22 -13.84
N LYS A 260 6.26 1.37 -14.84
CA LYS A 260 7.29 1.05 -15.85
C LYS A 260 7.46 2.08 -16.96
N ARG A 261 6.63 3.13 -16.98
CA ARG A 261 6.74 4.23 -17.94
C ARG A 261 7.56 5.39 -17.38
N ARG A 262 8.86 5.25 -17.50
CA ARG A 262 9.86 6.23 -17.11
C ARG A 262 10.78 6.56 -18.30
N SER A 263 11.49 7.66 -18.27
CA SER A 263 12.46 8.04 -19.30
C SER A 263 13.88 7.65 -18.84
N GLY A 264 14.35 6.49 -19.28
CA GLY A 264 15.60 5.92 -18.76
C GLY A 264 15.49 5.61 -17.26
N LEU A 265 16.33 6.22 -16.44
CA LEU A 265 16.23 6.17 -14.98
C LEU A 265 15.42 7.34 -14.39
N ALA A 266 15.01 8.30 -15.23
CA ALA A 266 14.22 9.43 -14.78
C ALA A 266 12.74 9.06 -14.63
N PRO A 267 12.06 9.49 -13.55
CA PRO A 267 10.62 9.33 -13.40
C PRO A 267 9.87 10.22 -14.41
N THR A 268 8.60 9.90 -14.63
CA THR A 268 7.66 10.69 -15.43
C THR A 268 6.38 10.94 -14.64
N ALA A 269 5.50 11.78 -15.16
CA ALA A 269 4.16 12.00 -14.58
C ALA A 269 3.39 10.69 -14.37
N PHE A 270 3.59 9.68 -15.22
CA PHE A 270 2.97 8.35 -15.09
C PHE A 270 3.33 7.67 -13.76
N SER A 271 4.59 7.73 -13.32
CA SER A 271 4.99 7.12 -12.06
C SER A 271 4.39 7.81 -10.83
N SER A 272 4.23 9.14 -10.90
CA SER A 272 3.50 9.90 -9.87
C SER A 272 2.02 9.52 -9.85
N SER A 273 1.39 9.41 -11.03
CA SER A 273 -0.02 9.02 -11.17
C SER A 273 -0.32 7.64 -10.57
N ALA A 274 0.62 6.69 -10.70
CA ALA A 274 0.47 5.36 -10.08
C ALA A 274 0.33 5.45 -8.55
N SER A 275 1.15 6.29 -7.92
CA SER A 275 1.07 6.54 -6.47
C SER A 275 -0.19 7.32 -6.10
N GLY A 276 -0.49 8.39 -6.83
CA GLY A 276 -1.66 9.24 -6.65
C GLY A 276 -2.96 8.44 -6.71
N SER A 277 -3.09 7.53 -7.70
CA SER A 277 -4.25 6.64 -7.84
C SER A 277 -4.49 5.78 -6.60
N ALA A 278 -3.43 5.20 -6.02
CA ALA A 278 -3.58 4.40 -4.81
C ALA A 278 -4.00 5.26 -3.61
N TYR A 279 -3.43 6.44 -3.45
CA TYR A 279 -3.81 7.37 -2.38
C TYR A 279 -5.24 7.91 -2.54
N GLY A 280 -5.67 8.25 -3.76
CA GLY A 280 -7.03 8.69 -4.04
C GLY A 280 -8.07 7.63 -3.70
N ARG A 281 -7.82 6.37 -4.09
CA ARG A 281 -8.70 5.23 -3.73
C ARG A 281 -8.72 4.97 -2.21
N ALA A 282 -7.58 5.11 -1.55
CA ALA A 282 -7.47 4.87 -0.12
C ALA A 282 -8.40 5.75 0.71
N ARG A 283 -8.56 7.02 0.34
CA ARG A 283 -9.46 7.96 1.06
C ARG A 283 -10.87 7.43 1.10
N ASN A 284 -11.41 7.02 -0.06
CA ASN A 284 -12.76 6.46 -0.13
C ASN A 284 -12.91 5.17 0.67
N ILE A 285 -11.87 4.31 0.66
CA ILE A 285 -11.87 3.05 1.43
C ILE A 285 -11.83 3.33 2.93
N MET A 286 -10.99 4.29 3.35
CA MET A 286 -10.84 4.65 4.75
C MET A 286 -12.12 5.29 5.32
N ASP A 287 -12.75 6.19 4.57
CA ASP A 287 -14.05 6.79 4.92
C ASP A 287 -15.13 5.74 5.09
N ARG A 288 -15.25 4.81 4.13
CA ARG A 288 -16.19 3.68 4.22
C ARG A 288 -15.91 2.76 5.40
N LEU A 289 -14.64 2.48 5.69
CA LEU A 289 -14.26 1.64 6.82
C LEU A 289 -14.60 2.32 8.16
N GLN A 290 -14.31 3.62 8.30
CA GLN A 290 -14.71 4.37 9.51
C GLN A 290 -16.23 4.39 9.69
N THR A 291 -16.97 4.64 8.61
CA THR A 291 -18.44 4.59 8.63
C THR A 291 -18.93 3.19 9.01
N PHE A 292 -18.35 2.14 8.44
CA PHE A 292 -18.70 0.76 8.74
C PHE A 292 -18.50 0.44 10.23
N LEU A 293 -17.33 0.78 10.77
CA LEU A 293 -17.04 0.59 12.20
C LEU A 293 -18.00 1.39 13.09
N HIS A 294 -18.27 2.65 12.74
CA HIS A 294 -19.19 3.51 13.49
C HIS A 294 -20.61 2.94 13.56
N VAL A 295 -21.14 2.44 12.45
CA VAL A 295 -22.47 1.80 12.37
C VAL A 295 -22.53 0.50 13.17
N LEU A 296 -21.41 -0.20 13.32
CA LEU A 296 -21.30 -1.36 14.20
C LEU A 296 -21.15 -1.00 15.70
N GLY A 297 -20.92 0.27 16.02
CA GLY A 297 -20.71 0.77 17.39
C GLY A 297 -19.27 0.75 17.87
N TYR A 298 -18.31 0.79 16.92
CA TYR A 298 -16.89 0.80 17.20
C TYR A 298 -16.20 2.03 16.63
N GLN A 299 -15.06 2.37 17.20
CA GLN A 299 -14.23 3.47 16.74
C GLN A 299 -13.30 3.02 15.61
N GLY A 300 -13.11 3.88 14.63
CA GLY A 300 -12.09 3.72 13.59
C GLY A 300 -11.19 4.96 13.58
N LEU A 301 -9.98 4.84 14.13
CA LEU A 301 -9.04 5.94 14.28
C LEU A 301 -7.98 5.87 13.18
N MET A 302 -7.76 6.99 12.50
CA MET A 302 -6.74 7.09 11.47
C MET A 302 -5.98 8.41 11.54
N GLY A 303 -4.77 8.45 10.97
CA GLY A 303 -4.00 9.69 10.89
C GLY A 303 -4.62 10.67 9.90
N MET A 304 -4.40 11.96 10.13
CA MET A 304 -4.87 13.05 9.28
C MET A 304 -4.32 12.99 7.85
N TRP A 305 -3.27 12.24 7.62
CA TRP A 305 -2.68 11.99 6.30
C TRP A 305 -2.24 10.52 6.16
N PHE A 306 -1.93 10.10 4.95
CA PHE A 306 -1.72 8.67 4.61
C PHE A 306 -0.60 7.97 5.37
N ASN A 307 0.46 8.70 5.73
CA ASN A 307 1.57 8.17 6.53
C ASN A 307 1.38 8.44 8.04
N GLY A 308 0.29 9.09 8.43
CA GLY A 308 -0.03 9.37 9.82
C GLY A 308 -0.31 8.12 10.64
N LEU A 309 -0.48 8.29 11.94
CA LEU A 309 -0.78 7.31 12.98
C LEU A 309 0.38 6.36 13.31
N GLY A 310 1.02 5.71 12.35
CA GLY A 310 2.08 4.75 12.64
C GLY A 310 2.91 4.35 11.41
N ILE A 311 3.94 3.55 11.64
CA ILE A 311 4.93 3.13 10.66
C ILE A 311 4.33 2.10 9.71
N ALA A 312 3.85 2.56 8.54
CA ALA A 312 3.11 1.72 7.61
C ALA A 312 3.86 0.45 7.14
N PRO A 313 5.16 0.48 6.78
CA PRO A 313 5.87 -0.73 6.41
C PRO A 313 5.95 -1.75 7.55
N ALA A 314 6.24 -1.30 8.78
CA ALA A 314 6.33 -2.18 9.94
C ALA A 314 4.97 -2.82 10.28
N LEU A 315 3.90 -2.01 10.35
CA LEU A 315 2.55 -2.52 10.55
C LEU A 315 2.12 -3.49 9.44
N GLY A 316 2.53 -3.23 8.18
CA GLY A 316 2.30 -4.14 7.08
C GLY A 316 3.02 -5.48 7.21
N VAL A 317 4.25 -5.49 7.73
CA VAL A 317 5.02 -6.72 8.04
C VAL A 317 4.35 -7.48 9.17
N MET A 318 4.01 -6.80 10.27
CA MET A 318 3.34 -7.45 11.43
C MET A 318 1.95 -7.98 11.06
N ALA A 319 1.24 -7.29 10.16
CA ALA A 319 -0.03 -7.76 9.62
C ALA A 319 0.11 -8.90 8.58
N GLY A 320 1.32 -9.38 8.33
CA GLY A 320 1.60 -10.46 7.39
C GLY A 320 1.41 -10.09 5.92
N LEU A 321 1.45 -8.82 5.54
CA LEU A 321 1.26 -8.41 4.14
C LEU A 321 2.53 -8.54 3.29
N GLY A 322 3.70 -8.64 3.91
CA GLY A 322 4.98 -8.75 3.22
C GLY A 322 6.16 -8.81 4.18
N GLU A 323 7.36 -8.66 3.64
CA GLU A 323 8.63 -8.60 4.36
C GLU A 323 9.37 -7.29 4.08
N MET A 324 10.22 -6.87 5.01
CA MET A 324 11.14 -5.77 4.75
C MET A 324 12.14 -6.14 3.65
N SER A 325 12.60 -5.14 2.93
CA SER A 325 13.48 -5.32 1.79
C SER A 325 14.59 -4.26 1.76
N ARG A 326 15.54 -4.44 0.82
CA ARG A 326 16.60 -3.45 0.54
C ARG A 326 16.06 -2.05 0.19
N LEU A 327 14.82 -1.96 -0.23
CA LEU A 327 14.17 -0.67 -0.49
C LEU A 327 13.86 0.15 0.77
N ASN A 328 14.13 -0.36 1.96
CA ASN A 328 13.59 0.14 3.23
C ASN A 328 12.05 0.32 3.16
N ARG A 329 11.40 -0.62 2.47
CA ARG A 329 9.95 -0.72 2.25
C ARG A 329 9.54 -2.17 2.38
N MET A 330 8.29 -2.38 2.73
CA MET A 330 7.68 -3.71 2.66
C MET A 330 7.46 -4.12 1.19
N ILE A 331 7.83 -5.35 0.87
CA ILE A 331 7.53 -6.03 -0.39
C ILE A 331 6.58 -7.19 -0.12
N SER A 332 5.47 -7.29 -0.85
CA SER A 332 4.59 -8.45 -0.77
C SER A 332 4.96 -9.52 -1.81
N PRO A 333 4.69 -10.80 -1.50
CA PRO A 333 4.87 -11.87 -2.47
C PRO A 333 4.01 -11.70 -3.72
N GLU A 334 2.81 -11.12 -3.56
CA GLU A 334 1.80 -10.98 -4.62
C GLU A 334 2.06 -9.76 -5.52
N TYR A 335 2.36 -8.61 -4.92
CA TYR A 335 2.44 -7.31 -5.62
C TYR A 335 3.84 -6.73 -5.68
N GLY A 336 4.80 -7.37 -5.01
CA GLY A 336 6.13 -6.79 -4.86
C GLY A 336 6.06 -5.44 -4.12
N PRO A 337 6.85 -4.44 -4.52
CA PRO A 337 6.78 -3.09 -3.99
C PRO A 337 5.63 -2.25 -4.60
N LEU A 338 4.86 -2.78 -5.56
CA LEU A 338 3.83 -2.04 -6.30
C LEU A 338 2.56 -1.89 -5.48
N GLN A 339 2.68 -1.36 -4.27
CA GLN A 339 1.55 -1.15 -3.35
C GLN A 339 1.75 0.05 -2.44
N ARG A 340 0.64 0.51 -1.84
CA ARG A 340 0.59 1.47 -0.73
C ARG A 340 -0.12 0.83 0.45
N ILE A 341 0.33 1.12 1.66
CA ILE A 341 -0.14 0.50 2.91
C ILE A 341 -0.86 1.55 3.73
N PHE A 342 -2.04 1.18 4.25
CA PHE A 342 -2.91 2.01 5.05
C PHE A 342 -3.29 1.29 6.34
N LYS A 343 -3.69 2.04 7.35
CA LYS A 343 -3.98 1.51 8.68
C LYS A 343 -5.07 2.31 9.38
N VAL A 344 -5.88 1.60 10.16
CA VAL A 344 -6.92 2.16 11.03
C VAL A 344 -6.86 1.44 12.36
N VAL A 345 -6.77 2.17 13.47
CA VAL A 345 -6.84 1.62 14.83
C VAL A 345 -8.31 1.53 15.25
N THR A 346 -8.69 0.44 15.91
CA THR A 346 -10.07 0.19 16.32
C THR A 346 -10.15 -0.54 17.67
N ASP A 347 -11.27 -0.37 18.33
CA ASP A 347 -11.65 -1.12 19.54
C ASP A 347 -12.52 -2.37 19.20
N LEU A 348 -12.81 -2.63 17.92
CA LEU A 348 -13.42 -3.90 17.49
C LEU A 348 -12.43 -5.05 17.72
N PRO A 349 -12.77 -6.08 18.54
CA PRO A 349 -11.90 -7.23 18.74
C PRO A 349 -11.63 -7.98 17.42
N LEU A 350 -10.35 -8.18 17.08
CA LEU A 350 -9.92 -8.84 15.85
C LEU A 350 -8.92 -9.96 16.17
N ALA A 351 -8.93 -11.02 15.37
CA ALA A 351 -7.89 -12.03 15.39
C ALA A 351 -6.67 -11.53 14.60
N PRO A 352 -5.52 -11.33 15.23
CA PRO A 352 -4.33 -10.84 14.56
C PRO A 352 -3.80 -11.85 13.53
N THR A 353 -3.19 -11.32 12.46
CA THR A 353 -2.46 -12.15 11.49
C THR A 353 -0.99 -12.23 11.87
N LYS A 354 -0.32 -13.31 11.49
CA LYS A 354 1.12 -13.48 11.75
C LYS A 354 1.95 -12.84 10.64
N PRO A 355 3.19 -12.42 10.92
CA PRO A 355 4.19 -12.11 9.91
C PRO A 355 4.45 -13.28 8.95
N ILE A 356 5.13 -13.03 7.86
CA ILE A 356 5.43 -14.05 6.84
C ILE A 356 6.91 -14.14 6.51
N ASP A 357 7.33 -15.31 6.08
CA ASP A 357 8.58 -15.57 5.38
C ASP A 357 8.29 -16.02 3.93
N ALA A 358 8.60 -15.17 2.97
CA ALA A 358 8.57 -15.44 1.54
C ALA A 358 9.97 -15.41 0.91
N GLY A 359 11.03 -15.36 1.73
CA GLY A 359 12.41 -15.30 1.32
C GLY A 359 12.87 -13.97 0.73
N ILE A 360 12.06 -12.92 0.84
CA ILE A 360 12.35 -11.62 0.23
C ILE A 360 13.57 -10.99 0.87
N LEU A 361 13.66 -10.99 2.21
CA LEU A 361 14.80 -10.44 2.93
C LEU A 361 16.10 -11.17 2.53
N ARG A 362 16.06 -12.51 2.50
CA ARG A 362 17.22 -13.33 2.07
C ARG A 362 17.63 -13.05 0.64
N PHE A 363 16.68 -12.94 -0.28
CA PHE A 363 16.93 -12.59 -1.67
C PHE A 363 17.59 -11.21 -1.79
N CYS A 364 17.14 -10.22 -1.03
CA CYS A 364 17.66 -8.86 -1.05
C CYS A 364 19.13 -8.76 -0.63
N LYS A 365 19.68 -9.71 0.16
CA LYS A 365 21.10 -9.73 0.54
C LYS A 365 22.02 -9.77 -0.68
N THR A 366 21.66 -10.52 -1.68
CA THR A 366 22.46 -10.69 -2.91
C THR A 366 21.92 -9.94 -4.12
N CYS A 367 20.62 -9.61 -4.15
CA CYS A 367 20.01 -8.79 -5.20
C CYS A 367 20.18 -7.31 -4.89
N LYS A 368 20.99 -6.60 -5.66
CA LYS A 368 21.29 -5.17 -5.49
C LYS A 368 20.69 -4.29 -6.60
N VAL A 369 19.88 -4.85 -7.49
CA VAL A 369 19.35 -4.18 -8.70
C VAL A 369 18.70 -2.83 -8.41
N CYS A 370 17.90 -2.72 -7.35
CA CYS A 370 17.25 -1.46 -7.00
C CYS A 370 18.25 -0.39 -6.55
N ALA A 371 19.30 -0.77 -5.83
CA ALA A 371 20.35 0.14 -5.37
C ALA A 371 21.26 0.56 -6.54
N GLU A 372 21.68 -0.39 -7.38
CA GLU A 372 22.49 -0.13 -8.58
C GLU A 372 21.79 0.78 -9.60
N LYS A 373 20.46 0.68 -9.69
CA LYS A 373 19.64 1.50 -10.60
C LYS A 373 19.06 2.75 -9.95
N CYS A 374 19.34 3.01 -8.69
CA CYS A 374 18.87 4.22 -8.01
C CYS A 374 19.56 5.46 -8.58
N PRO A 375 18.83 6.38 -9.24
CA PRO A 375 19.48 7.54 -9.87
C PRO A 375 20.03 8.55 -8.86
N ALA A 376 19.56 8.48 -7.62
CA ALA A 376 20.01 9.33 -6.53
C ALA A 376 20.99 8.63 -5.57
N GLY A 377 21.33 7.36 -5.80
CA GLY A 377 22.27 6.62 -4.95
C GLY A 377 21.82 6.48 -3.49
N THR A 378 20.52 6.44 -3.22
CA THR A 378 19.98 6.54 -1.86
C THR A 378 19.78 5.19 -1.17
N LEU A 379 19.89 4.09 -1.90
CA LEU A 379 19.73 2.73 -1.41
C LEU A 379 21.09 2.09 -1.19
N SER A 380 21.22 1.37 -0.07
CA SER A 380 22.49 0.75 0.31
C SER A 380 22.89 -0.39 -0.64
N LEU A 381 24.18 -0.45 -0.97
CA LEU A 381 24.82 -1.55 -1.71
C LEU A 381 25.41 -2.62 -0.78
N GLU A 382 25.34 -2.43 0.53
CA GLU A 382 25.82 -3.40 1.50
C GLU A 382 25.10 -4.75 1.37
N THR A 383 25.82 -5.84 1.53
CA THR A 383 25.24 -7.19 1.44
C THR A 383 24.32 -7.45 2.62
N GLU A 384 24.79 -7.15 3.82
CA GLU A 384 24.03 -7.35 5.06
C GLU A 384 23.26 -6.08 5.45
N PRO A 385 22.07 -6.22 6.04
CA PRO A 385 21.38 -5.11 6.68
C PRO A 385 22.15 -4.69 7.95
N PHE A 386 21.95 -3.46 8.39
CA PHE A 386 22.67 -2.85 9.52
C PHE A 386 21.71 -2.14 10.48
N TRP A 387 22.16 -1.88 11.71
CA TRP A 387 21.34 -1.30 12.78
C TRP A 387 21.33 0.22 12.75
N GLU A 388 22.41 0.84 12.24
CA GLU A 388 22.65 2.28 12.34
C GLU A 388 21.83 3.05 11.29
N PRO A 389 20.90 3.94 11.70
CA PRO A 389 20.20 4.82 10.78
C PRO A 389 21.17 5.75 10.02
N VAL A 390 20.85 6.02 8.75
CA VAL A 390 21.66 6.93 7.92
C VAL A 390 21.26 8.40 8.10
N GLY A 391 20.24 8.67 8.89
CA GLY A 391 19.82 10.02 9.22
C GLY A 391 18.61 10.05 10.14
N PRO A 392 18.29 11.23 10.71
CA PRO A 392 17.20 11.38 11.69
C PRO A 392 15.80 11.09 11.11
N TRP A 393 15.68 10.98 9.80
CA TRP A 393 14.44 10.59 9.10
C TRP A 393 14.17 9.08 9.10
N ASN A 394 15.11 8.27 9.55
CA ASN A 394 14.95 6.84 9.70
C ASN A 394 14.42 6.48 11.10
N ASN A 395 13.56 5.52 11.19
CA ASN A 395 13.12 4.95 12.46
C ASN A 395 14.17 3.92 12.93
N PRO A 396 14.83 4.10 14.07
CA PRO A 396 15.79 3.13 14.61
C PRO A 396 15.09 1.90 15.19
N GLY A 397 15.87 0.94 15.71
CA GLY A 397 15.38 -0.21 16.44
C GLY A 397 15.07 -1.44 15.60
N HIS A 398 15.48 -1.46 14.33
CA HIS A 398 15.40 -2.67 13.50
C HIS A 398 16.57 -2.75 12.52
N ARG A 399 16.98 -3.96 12.22
CA ARG A 399 18.08 -4.22 11.30
C ARG A 399 17.59 -4.24 9.86
N THR A 400 18.00 -3.26 9.07
CA THR A 400 17.56 -3.08 7.69
C THR A 400 18.61 -2.38 6.83
N TRP A 401 18.35 -2.21 5.53
CA TRP A 401 19.09 -1.28 4.67
C TRP A 401 18.39 0.06 4.73
N TYR A 402 18.89 0.95 5.57
CA TYR A 402 18.32 2.29 5.70
C TYR A 402 18.51 3.13 4.43
N GLU A 403 17.45 3.82 4.05
CA GLU A 403 17.41 4.69 2.87
C GLU A 403 17.80 6.13 3.24
N ASN A 404 18.61 6.79 2.42
CA ASN A 404 18.74 8.23 2.49
C ASN A 404 17.53 8.92 1.87
N SER A 405 16.46 9.02 2.65
CA SER A 405 15.16 9.52 2.19
C SER A 405 15.21 11.00 1.79
N THR A 406 16.10 11.79 2.37
CA THR A 406 16.27 13.20 2.02
C THR A 406 16.81 13.35 0.61
N PHE A 407 17.81 12.56 0.23
CA PHE A 407 18.34 12.58 -1.13
C PHE A 407 17.31 12.00 -2.13
N CYS A 408 16.59 10.96 -1.74
CA CYS A 408 15.50 10.43 -2.54
C CYS A 408 14.45 11.51 -2.82
N ARG A 409 14.03 12.25 -1.81
CA ARG A 409 13.04 13.34 -1.96
C ARG A 409 13.60 14.52 -2.79
N THR A 410 14.88 14.86 -2.62
CA THR A 410 15.56 15.89 -3.42
C THR A 410 15.54 15.50 -4.90
N TRP A 411 15.81 14.22 -5.22
CA TRP A 411 15.72 13.71 -6.60
C TRP A 411 14.33 13.93 -7.22
N TRP A 412 13.24 13.80 -6.47
CA TRP A 412 11.90 14.09 -7.01
C TRP A 412 11.75 15.55 -7.46
N SER A 413 12.38 16.48 -6.77
CA SER A 413 12.40 17.89 -7.18
C SER A 413 13.28 18.12 -8.41
N VAL A 414 14.47 17.52 -8.43
CA VAL A 414 15.40 17.63 -9.58
C VAL A 414 14.83 17.00 -10.85
N SER A 415 14.19 15.85 -10.72
CA SER A 415 13.60 15.09 -11.85
C SER A 415 12.18 15.48 -12.20
N THR A 416 11.59 16.42 -11.47
CA THR A 416 10.25 17.00 -11.68
C THR A 416 9.06 16.08 -11.40
N ALA A 417 9.29 14.82 -11.06
CA ALA A 417 8.21 13.86 -10.80
C ALA A 417 8.57 12.91 -9.64
N GLY A 418 7.55 12.34 -9.00
CA GLY A 418 7.74 11.29 -8.00
C GLY A 418 8.44 10.07 -8.61
N CYS A 419 9.59 9.70 -8.02
CA CYS A 419 10.39 8.58 -8.51
C CYS A 419 9.77 7.25 -8.08
N SER A 420 9.87 6.24 -8.93
CA SER A 420 9.53 4.84 -8.64
C SER A 420 10.48 3.88 -9.37
N THR A 421 11.69 4.34 -9.70
CA THR A 421 12.67 3.55 -10.45
C THR A 421 13.00 2.23 -9.74
N CYS A 422 13.24 2.28 -8.43
CA CYS A 422 13.52 1.10 -7.62
C CYS A 422 12.36 0.09 -7.63
N PHE A 423 11.10 0.57 -7.68
CA PHE A 423 9.93 -0.29 -7.81
C PHE A 423 9.82 -0.92 -9.20
N ALA A 424 10.11 -0.13 -10.25
CA ALA A 424 10.02 -0.59 -11.62
C ALA A 424 11.03 -1.70 -11.97
N VAL A 425 12.22 -1.67 -11.37
CA VAL A 425 13.29 -2.63 -11.64
C VAL A 425 13.30 -3.83 -10.68
N CYS A 426 12.51 -3.80 -9.62
CA CYS A 426 12.47 -4.86 -8.62
C CYS A 426 12.00 -6.18 -9.24
N PRO A 427 12.71 -7.31 -9.05
CA PRO A 427 12.28 -8.61 -9.55
C PRO A 427 10.90 -9.04 -9.04
N PHE A 428 10.49 -8.62 -7.85
CA PHE A 428 9.16 -8.89 -7.28
C PHE A 428 8.03 -8.04 -7.87
N SER A 429 8.34 -7.02 -8.68
CA SER A 429 7.32 -6.21 -9.36
C SER A 429 6.63 -6.91 -10.51
N LYS A 430 7.06 -8.13 -10.84
CA LYS A 430 6.44 -8.94 -11.88
C LYS A 430 5.16 -9.57 -11.35
N LYS A 431 4.09 -9.40 -12.10
CA LYS A 431 2.89 -10.20 -11.87
C LYS A 431 3.19 -11.66 -12.24
N ASP A 432 2.49 -12.60 -11.59
CA ASP A 432 2.55 -14.02 -11.93
C ASP A 432 1.85 -14.29 -13.28
N ARG A 433 2.45 -13.75 -14.36
CA ARG A 433 1.92 -13.88 -15.73
C ARG A 433 2.23 -15.25 -16.34
N SER A 434 3.12 -16.01 -15.71
CA SER A 434 3.46 -17.38 -16.15
C SER A 434 3.77 -18.26 -14.94
N PHE A 435 3.59 -19.58 -15.13
CA PHE A 435 3.97 -20.61 -14.17
C PHE A 435 5.45 -20.49 -13.72
N MET A 436 6.33 -20.08 -14.61
CA MET A 436 7.76 -19.89 -14.31
C MET A 436 7.98 -18.84 -13.22
N HIS A 437 7.18 -17.77 -13.16
CA HIS A 437 7.32 -16.77 -12.10
C HIS A 437 7.00 -17.36 -10.71
N ARG A 438 6.02 -18.26 -10.64
CA ARG A 438 5.70 -18.98 -9.38
C ARG A 438 6.82 -19.92 -8.96
N ILE A 439 7.40 -20.66 -9.91
CA ILE A 439 8.57 -21.52 -9.63
C ILE A 439 9.73 -20.69 -9.09
N VAL A 440 10.07 -19.58 -9.74
CA VAL A 440 11.16 -18.68 -9.30
C VAL A 440 10.89 -18.18 -7.87
N LYS A 441 9.70 -17.70 -7.58
CA LYS A 441 9.32 -17.23 -6.22
C LYS A 441 9.38 -18.37 -5.20
N ALA A 442 8.89 -19.55 -5.54
CA ALA A 442 8.95 -20.73 -4.68
C ALA A 442 10.41 -21.17 -4.40
N THR A 443 11.28 -21.13 -5.42
CA THR A 443 12.71 -21.44 -5.27
C THR A 443 13.39 -20.43 -4.33
N ILE A 444 13.12 -19.15 -4.50
CA ILE A 444 13.64 -18.08 -3.61
C ILE A 444 13.18 -18.33 -2.15
N SER A 445 11.92 -18.62 -1.96
CA SER A 445 11.34 -18.80 -0.62
C SER A 445 11.87 -20.04 0.10
N LYS A 446 11.96 -21.18 -0.57
CA LYS A 446 12.27 -22.48 0.06
C LYS A 446 13.75 -22.86 0.07
N ASN A 447 14.60 -22.11 -0.62
CA ASN A 447 16.01 -22.39 -0.66
C ASN A 447 16.81 -21.42 0.22
N PRO A 448 17.18 -21.80 1.46
CA PRO A 448 17.99 -20.95 2.36
C PRO A 448 19.41 -20.72 1.78
N PHE A 449 19.85 -21.57 0.87
CA PHE A 449 21.15 -21.51 0.20
C PHE A 449 21.06 -20.92 -1.23
N ALA A 450 19.92 -20.31 -1.60
CA ALA A 450 19.79 -19.58 -2.87
C ALA A 450 20.77 -18.41 -2.90
N THR A 451 22.02 -18.78 -2.92
CA THR A 451 23.22 -17.95 -2.91
C THR A 451 23.25 -17.08 -4.16
N GLY A 452 24.18 -16.13 -4.20
CA GLY A 452 24.33 -15.13 -5.25
C GLY A 452 24.29 -15.67 -6.68
N LEU A 453 24.59 -16.97 -6.91
CA LEU A 453 24.51 -17.60 -8.24
C LEU A 453 23.07 -17.69 -8.77
N VAL A 454 22.12 -18.20 -7.97
CA VAL A 454 20.70 -18.30 -8.38
C VAL A 454 20.09 -16.90 -8.52
N ASN A 455 20.35 -16.03 -7.58
CA ASN A 455 19.86 -14.66 -7.64
C ASN A 455 20.48 -13.87 -8.80
N GLY A 456 21.79 -14.06 -9.07
CA GLY A 456 22.48 -13.49 -10.23
C GLY A 456 21.90 -14.02 -11.55
N PHE A 457 21.58 -15.31 -11.62
CA PHE A 457 20.90 -15.88 -12.77
C PHE A 457 19.50 -15.27 -12.98
N ILE A 458 18.67 -15.22 -11.94
CA ILE A 458 17.32 -14.63 -12.00
C ILE A 458 17.38 -13.17 -12.47
N THR A 459 18.28 -12.37 -11.91
CA THR A 459 18.41 -10.94 -12.26
C THR A 459 18.94 -10.72 -13.67
N LYS A 460 19.87 -11.57 -14.14
CA LYS A 460 20.33 -11.56 -15.54
C LYS A 460 19.22 -11.95 -16.52
N MET A 461 18.47 -13.01 -16.20
CA MET A 461 17.33 -13.42 -17.02
C MET A 461 16.26 -12.34 -17.11
N ASP A 462 16.05 -11.57 -16.05
CA ASP A 462 15.16 -10.41 -16.06
C ASP A 462 15.60 -9.33 -17.06
N GLY A 463 16.91 -9.10 -17.17
CA GLY A 463 17.49 -8.23 -18.18
C GLY A 463 17.26 -8.76 -19.60
N VAL A 464 17.53 -10.06 -19.83
CA VAL A 464 17.35 -10.73 -21.12
C VAL A 464 15.90 -10.70 -21.58
N PHE A 465 14.95 -11.03 -20.69
CA PHE A 465 13.52 -11.00 -21.01
C PHE A 465 12.92 -9.59 -21.02
N GLY A 466 13.70 -8.56 -20.80
CA GLY A 466 13.26 -7.17 -20.88
C GLY A 466 12.33 -6.72 -19.76
N TYR A 467 12.25 -7.45 -18.65
CA TYR A 467 11.40 -7.05 -17.52
C TYR A 467 11.83 -5.74 -16.87
N GLN A 468 13.10 -5.36 -17.01
CA GLN A 468 13.64 -4.09 -16.54
C GLN A 468 13.52 -2.98 -17.59
N ARG A 469 13.07 -3.28 -18.82
CA ARG A 469 12.95 -2.30 -19.89
C ARG A 469 11.84 -1.31 -19.58
N GLN A 470 12.09 -0.10 -19.98
CA GLN A 470 11.10 0.97 -20.03
C GLN A 470 10.03 0.62 -21.05
N ARG A 471 8.77 0.91 -20.74
CA ARG A 471 7.66 0.81 -21.68
C ARG A 471 7.48 2.13 -22.41
N ASP A 472 7.00 2.06 -23.64
CA ASP A 472 6.68 3.23 -24.45
C ASP A 472 5.63 4.10 -23.73
N LEU A 473 5.96 5.38 -23.60
CA LEU A 473 5.13 6.36 -22.91
C LEU A 473 3.84 6.65 -23.68
N GLU A 474 3.95 6.84 -25.01
CA GLU A 474 2.80 7.15 -25.86
C GLU A 474 1.86 5.97 -26.04
N ALA A 475 2.39 4.75 -26.03
CA ALA A 475 1.57 3.54 -26.15
C ALA A 475 0.57 3.39 -24.99
N TRP A 476 0.82 4.00 -23.82
CA TRP A 476 -0.12 3.93 -22.69
C TRP A 476 -1.51 4.48 -23.04
N TRP A 477 -1.59 5.55 -23.79
CA TRP A 477 -2.84 6.20 -24.17
C TRP A 477 -3.69 5.39 -25.17
N ARG A 478 -3.10 4.29 -25.71
CA ARG A 478 -3.77 3.35 -26.63
C ARG A 478 -4.17 2.05 -25.96
N LEU A 479 -3.84 1.89 -24.66
CA LEU A 479 -4.15 0.65 -23.93
C LEU A 479 -5.62 0.65 -23.50
N ASP A 480 -6.30 -0.44 -23.81
CA ASP A 480 -7.55 -0.81 -23.16
C ASP A 480 -7.20 -1.52 -21.84
N MET A 481 -7.31 -0.79 -20.74
CA MET A 481 -6.90 -1.27 -19.43
C MET A 481 -8.10 -1.48 -18.52
N PRO A 482 -8.01 -2.46 -17.62
CA PRO A 482 -9.02 -2.59 -16.57
C PRO A 482 -9.02 -1.36 -15.65
N PRO A 483 -10.07 -1.17 -14.84
CA PRO A 483 -10.19 -0.03 -13.94
C PRO A 483 -8.91 0.19 -13.12
N HIS A 484 -8.48 1.45 -13.03
CA HIS A 484 -7.23 1.89 -12.39
C HIS A 484 -5.93 1.30 -12.99
N GLY A 485 -5.98 0.68 -14.17
CA GLY A 485 -4.85 -0.04 -14.76
C GLY A 485 -4.38 -1.24 -13.93
N ILE A 486 -5.28 -1.83 -13.16
CA ILE A 486 -5.02 -2.94 -12.24
C ILE A 486 -5.87 -4.12 -12.67
N ASN A 487 -5.20 -5.22 -13.00
CA ASN A 487 -5.89 -6.46 -13.33
C ASN A 487 -5.87 -7.41 -12.13
N ASP A 488 -6.92 -7.38 -11.33
CA ASP A 488 -7.10 -8.27 -10.17
C ASP A 488 -7.75 -9.61 -10.56
N THR A 489 -8.39 -9.71 -11.73
CA THR A 489 -9.18 -10.89 -12.12
C THR A 489 -8.34 -12.15 -12.34
N LYS A 490 -7.07 -12.02 -12.71
CA LYS A 490 -6.19 -13.19 -12.93
C LYS A 490 -5.65 -13.82 -11.64
N ARG A 491 -5.85 -13.19 -10.49
CA ARG A 491 -5.38 -13.73 -9.19
C ARG A 491 -6.42 -14.53 -8.45
N THR A 492 -7.68 -14.19 -8.60
CA THR A 492 -8.80 -14.96 -8.05
C THR A 492 -8.99 -16.33 -8.72
N LEU A 493 -8.47 -16.50 -9.93
CA LEU A 493 -8.53 -17.77 -10.66
C LEU A 493 -7.29 -18.67 -10.45
N LEU A 494 -6.30 -18.23 -9.66
CA LEU A 494 -5.04 -18.93 -9.43
C LEU A 494 -4.76 -19.23 -7.94
N GLU A 495 -5.73 -18.91 -7.10
CA GLU A 495 -5.76 -19.32 -5.68
C GLU A 495 -6.60 -20.62 -5.48
#